data_4979a6519960d9ff60b52e0812ab7c9a
#
_entry.id   4979a6519960d9ff60b52e0812ab7c9a
#
_cell.length_a   1.000
_cell.length_b   1.000
_cell.length_c   1.000
_cell.angle_alpha   90.00
_cell.angle_beta   90.00
_cell.angle_gamma   90.00
#
_symmetry.space_group_name_H-M   'P 1'
#
loop_
_entity.id
_entity.type
_entity.pdbx_description
1 polymer ?
#
loop_
_entity_poly.entity_id
_entity_poly.type
_entity_poly.pdbx_seq_one_letter_code
_entity_poly.pdbx_strand_id
1 'polypeptide(L)'
;MKIVSIHIGHDGCISYVKNNKIIFHTQIDRYNRFKHLALPEKYLIEEIQKLDFDFFLMSYNLNCDHLVSVWKDVLKNTKKLKNKKIIYSSIYNHHLYHAYCALTWGTGIKNTLVADGAGALLNNSNTFKIERESLYSETKHIVTEENKIGFEYEEFTKKHFENIHSCGKTMAWS
;
A
#
# COMPACT_ATOMS: atom_id res chain seq x y z
N MET A 1 -20.76 -0.92 8.91
CA MET A 1 -19.72 -0.06 8.28
C MET A 1 -19.30 -0.69 6.96
N LYS A 2 -19.27 0.12 5.91
CA LYS A 2 -18.90 -0.26 4.54
C LYS A 2 -17.77 0.64 4.07
N ILE A 3 -16.68 0.05 3.60
CA ILE A 3 -15.47 0.78 3.22
C ILE A 3 -15.04 0.33 1.82
N VAL A 4 -14.79 1.29 0.94
CA VAL A 4 -14.04 1.07 -0.29
C VAL A 4 -12.63 1.57 -0.08
N SER A 5 -11.64 0.78 -0.42
CA SER A 5 -10.23 1.16 -0.39
C SER A 5 -9.61 0.97 -1.77
N ILE A 6 -8.83 1.94 -2.20
CA ILE A 6 -8.03 1.87 -3.41
C ILE A 6 -6.56 2.09 -3.12
N HIS A 7 -5.72 1.43 -3.90
CA HIS A 7 -4.30 1.73 -3.96
C HIS A 7 -3.94 2.25 -5.34
N ILE A 8 -3.28 3.40 -5.39
CA ILE A 8 -2.81 4.05 -6.62
C ILE A 8 -1.28 3.92 -6.67
N GLY A 9 -0.77 3.47 -7.77
CA GLY A 9 0.65 3.22 -7.97
C GLY A 9 0.87 1.85 -8.58
N HIS A 10 2.08 1.31 -8.49
CA HIS A 10 2.31 -0.07 -8.90
C HIS A 10 1.45 -1.02 -8.05
N ASP A 11 1.01 -2.10 -8.64
CA ASP A 11 0.10 -3.08 -8.02
C ASP A 11 -1.24 -2.47 -7.59
N GLY A 12 -1.75 -1.56 -8.43
CA GLY A 12 -3.02 -0.89 -8.20
C GLY A 12 -4.15 -1.86 -7.90
N CYS A 13 -4.92 -1.59 -6.85
CA CYS A 13 -5.99 -2.47 -6.41
C CYS A 13 -7.20 -1.72 -5.87
N ILE A 14 -8.32 -2.42 -5.83
CA ILE A 14 -9.56 -1.98 -5.19
C ILE A 14 -10.03 -3.07 -4.23
N SER A 15 -10.46 -2.67 -3.05
CA SER A 15 -11.03 -3.55 -2.03
C SER A 15 -12.36 -3.01 -1.52
N TYR A 16 -13.28 -3.89 -1.23
CA TYR A 16 -14.54 -3.55 -0.56
C TYR A 16 -14.71 -4.38 0.69
N VAL A 17 -14.88 -3.69 1.81
CA VAL A 17 -15.08 -4.27 3.13
C VAL A 17 -16.49 -3.91 3.63
N LYS A 18 -17.21 -4.89 4.13
CA LYS A 18 -18.54 -4.72 4.75
C LYS A 18 -18.59 -5.50 6.04
N ASN A 19 -18.97 -4.84 7.14
CA ASN A 19 -19.11 -5.45 8.45
C ASN A 19 -17.89 -6.29 8.86
N ASN A 20 -16.69 -5.71 8.73
CA ASN A 20 -15.39 -6.31 9.03
C ASN A 20 -15.02 -7.54 8.18
N LYS A 21 -15.70 -7.75 7.06
CA LYS A 21 -15.38 -8.82 6.11
C LYS A 21 -14.98 -8.22 4.77
N ILE A 22 -13.89 -8.73 4.20
CA ILE A 22 -13.52 -8.42 2.82
C ILE A 22 -14.53 -9.12 1.91
N ILE A 23 -15.30 -8.33 1.17
CA ILE A 23 -16.30 -8.84 0.22
C ILE A 23 -15.65 -9.13 -1.12
N PHE A 24 -14.76 -8.22 -1.57
CA PHE A 24 -13.87 -8.49 -2.68
C PHE A 24 -12.57 -7.70 -2.55
N HIS A 25 -11.54 -8.21 -3.19
CA HIS A 25 -10.27 -7.54 -3.43
C HIS A 25 -9.80 -7.90 -4.84
N THR A 26 -9.47 -6.90 -5.63
CA THR A 26 -9.01 -7.09 -7.01
C THR A 26 -7.76 -6.27 -7.25
N GLN A 27 -6.70 -6.94 -7.67
CA GLN A 27 -5.50 -6.31 -8.22
C GLN A 27 -5.63 -6.23 -9.73
N ILE A 28 -5.25 -5.12 -10.32
CA ILE A 28 -5.38 -4.89 -11.76
C ILE A 28 -4.47 -5.82 -12.58
N ASP A 29 -3.30 -6.12 -12.09
CA ASP A 29 -2.36 -7.03 -12.72
C ASP A 29 -2.93 -8.47 -12.87
N ARG A 30 -3.83 -8.87 -11.98
CA ARG A 30 -4.54 -10.15 -12.07
C ARG A 30 -5.56 -10.17 -13.22
N TYR A 31 -6.08 -9.00 -13.55
CA TYR A 31 -7.12 -8.89 -14.59
C TYR A 31 -6.54 -8.85 -16.00
N ASN A 32 -5.48 -8.08 -16.19
CA ASN A 32 -4.89 -7.85 -17.52
C ASN A 32 -3.54 -8.57 -17.73
N ARG A 33 -3.03 -9.26 -16.71
CA ARG A 33 -1.75 -9.98 -16.69
C ARG A 33 -0.50 -9.13 -16.94
N PHE A 34 -0.61 -7.82 -16.80
CA PHE A 34 0.53 -6.91 -16.77
C PHE A 34 0.87 -6.57 -15.33
N LYS A 35 2.08 -6.93 -14.89
CA LYS A 35 2.56 -6.64 -13.54
C LYS A 35 2.79 -5.16 -13.33
N HIS A 36 2.64 -4.73 -12.08
CA HIS A 36 2.95 -3.37 -11.62
C HIS A 36 2.15 -2.24 -12.30
N LEU A 37 0.97 -2.54 -12.84
CA LEU A 37 0.11 -1.51 -13.39
C LEU A 37 -0.59 -0.70 -12.30
N ALA A 38 -0.66 0.59 -12.54
CA ALA A 38 -1.53 1.47 -11.78
C ALA A 38 -3.01 1.16 -12.07
N LEU A 39 -3.87 1.47 -11.12
CA LEU A 39 -5.31 1.29 -11.26
C LEU A 39 -5.84 2.23 -12.36
N PRO A 40 -6.49 1.71 -13.44
CA PRO A 40 -7.07 2.54 -14.46
C PRO A 40 -8.25 3.36 -13.94
N GLU A 41 -8.26 4.65 -14.27
CA GLU A 41 -9.30 5.59 -13.83
C GLU A 41 -10.71 5.11 -14.18
N LYS A 42 -10.93 4.76 -15.44
CA LYS A 42 -12.23 4.30 -15.94
C LYS A 42 -12.75 3.10 -15.16
N TYR A 43 -11.90 2.12 -14.93
CA TYR A 43 -12.25 0.92 -14.17
C TYR A 43 -12.66 1.27 -12.74
N LEU A 44 -11.88 2.13 -12.09
CA LEU A 44 -12.16 2.56 -10.71
C LEU A 44 -13.51 3.27 -10.61
N ILE A 45 -13.79 4.22 -11.50
CA ILE A 45 -15.04 4.97 -11.50
C ILE A 45 -16.23 4.02 -11.68
N GLU A 46 -16.15 3.08 -12.61
CA GLU A 46 -17.18 2.08 -12.87
C GLU A 46 -17.44 1.20 -11.63
N GLU A 47 -16.39 0.76 -10.95
CA GLU A 47 -16.54 -0.06 -9.74
C GLU A 47 -17.10 0.75 -8.56
N ILE A 48 -16.60 1.95 -8.31
CA ILE A 48 -17.13 2.82 -7.25
C ILE A 48 -18.63 3.09 -7.43
N GLN A 49 -19.08 3.29 -8.66
CA GLN A 49 -20.49 3.56 -8.94
C GLN A 49 -21.42 2.41 -8.56
N LYS A 50 -20.95 1.18 -8.59
CA LYS A 50 -21.73 -0.03 -8.24
C LYS A 50 -21.84 -0.24 -6.73
N LEU A 51 -20.91 0.32 -5.93
CA LEU A 51 -20.77 0.03 -4.52
C LEU A 51 -21.54 1.03 -3.64
N ASP A 52 -22.11 0.52 -2.57
CA ASP A 52 -22.63 1.35 -1.48
C ASP A 52 -21.66 1.32 -0.30
N PHE A 53 -21.14 2.49 0.11
CA PHE A 53 -20.13 2.61 1.13
C PHE A 53 -20.29 3.87 1.98
N ASP A 54 -19.77 3.81 3.20
CA ASP A 54 -19.76 4.90 4.17
C ASP A 54 -18.47 5.70 4.06
N PHE A 55 -17.32 5.02 3.85
CA PHE A 55 -15.98 5.58 3.80
C PHE A 55 -15.24 5.16 2.54
N PHE A 56 -14.41 6.08 2.06
CA PHE A 56 -13.50 5.85 0.95
C PHE A 56 -12.06 6.08 1.40
N LEU A 57 -11.22 5.05 1.28
CA LEU A 57 -9.81 5.11 1.61
C LEU A 57 -8.98 5.15 0.33
N MET A 58 -7.95 5.96 0.31
CA MET A 58 -7.02 6.05 -0.79
C MET A 58 -5.59 5.95 -0.28
N SER A 59 -4.86 4.94 -0.74
CA SER A 59 -3.43 4.78 -0.52
C SER A 59 -2.65 4.94 -1.81
N TYR A 60 -1.38 5.31 -1.71
CA TYR A 60 -0.51 5.55 -2.86
C TYR A 60 0.97 5.39 -2.48
N ASN A 61 1.81 5.16 -3.48
CA ASN A 61 3.25 5.04 -3.32
C ASN A 61 3.95 6.40 -3.32
N LEU A 62 5.13 6.48 -2.72
CA LEU A 62 5.95 7.68 -2.58
C LEU A 62 6.16 8.47 -3.90
N ASN A 63 6.32 7.78 -5.00
CA ASN A 63 6.62 8.38 -6.30
C ASN A 63 5.37 8.76 -7.12
N CYS A 64 4.19 8.75 -6.50
CA CYS A 64 2.92 8.93 -7.19
C CYS A 64 2.22 10.25 -6.87
N ASP A 65 2.92 11.24 -6.30
CA ASP A 65 2.31 12.52 -5.91
C ASP A 65 1.58 13.24 -7.05
N HIS A 66 2.13 13.19 -8.25
CA HIS A 66 1.49 13.74 -9.44
C HIS A 66 0.19 12.99 -9.79
N LEU A 67 0.18 11.66 -9.66
CA LEU A 67 -1.02 10.83 -9.86
C LEU A 67 -2.07 11.10 -8.78
N VAL A 68 -1.64 11.33 -7.54
CA VAL A 68 -2.55 11.68 -6.44
C VAL A 68 -3.31 12.96 -6.73
N SER A 69 -2.66 13.97 -7.29
CA SER A 69 -3.31 15.22 -7.70
C SER A 69 -4.41 14.97 -8.73
N VAL A 70 -4.09 14.24 -9.79
CA VAL A 70 -5.05 13.86 -10.84
C VAL A 70 -6.21 13.06 -10.24
N TRP A 71 -5.91 12.07 -9.41
CA TRP A 71 -6.94 11.24 -8.79
C TRP A 71 -7.82 12.02 -7.80
N LYS A 72 -7.28 12.98 -7.07
CA LYS A 72 -8.08 13.87 -6.20
C LYS A 72 -9.13 14.62 -7.00
N ASP A 73 -8.78 15.10 -8.17
CA ASP A 73 -9.72 15.82 -9.04
C ASP A 73 -10.77 14.89 -9.66
N VAL A 74 -10.37 13.71 -10.11
CA VAL A 74 -11.28 12.66 -10.58
C VAL A 74 -12.28 12.27 -9.50
N LEU A 75 -11.79 12.01 -8.30
CA LEU A 75 -12.62 11.60 -7.16
C LEU A 75 -13.59 12.71 -6.73
N LYS A 76 -13.16 13.96 -6.70
CA LYS A 76 -14.02 15.11 -6.41
C LYS A 76 -15.17 15.25 -7.42
N ASN A 77 -14.91 14.94 -8.68
CA ASN A 77 -15.89 15.03 -9.76
C ASN A 77 -16.81 13.80 -9.83
N THR A 78 -16.48 12.73 -9.11
CA THR A 78 -17.33 11.53 -9.06
C THR A 78 -18.53 11.78 -8.17
N LYS A 79 -19.73 11.80 -8.77
CA LYS A 79 -21.01 12.13 -8.10
C LYS A 79 -21.20 11.39 -6.78
N LYS A 80 -20.81 10.13 -6.72
CA LYS A 80 -20.98 9.26 -5.53
C LYS A 80 -20.05 9.62 -4.38
N LEU A 81 -18.90 10.25 -4.66
CA LEU A 81 -17.91 10.66 -3.68
C LEU A 81 -18.10 12.08 -3.19
N LYS A 82 -18.90 12.89 -3.89
CA LYS A 82 -19.10 14.31 -3.59
C LYS A 82 -19.45 14.61 -2.13
N ASN A 83 -20.18 13.71 -1.50
CA ASN A 83 -20.64 13.86 -0.11
C ASN A 83 -20.05 12.78 0.84
N LYS A 84 -19.01 12.07 0.41
CA LYS A 84 -18.37 11.03 1.23
C LYS A 84 -17.05 11.52 1.81
N LYS A 85 -16.74 11.03 2.99
CA LYS A 85 -15.43 11.28 3.60
C LYS A 85 -14.37 10.47 2.85
N ILE A 86 -13.41 11.16 2.24
CA ILE A 86 -12.22 10.55 1.65
C ILE A 86 -11.10 10.61 2.68
N ILE A 87 -10.53 9.47 3.01
CA ILE A 87 -9.41 9.32 3.92
C ILE A 87 -8.19 8.95 3.07
N TYR A 88 -7.16 9.78 3.15
CA TYR A 88 -5.89 9.52 2.47
C TYR A 88 -4.94 8.85 3.44
N SER A 89 -4.26 7.80 2.99
CA SER A 89 -3.16 7.24 3.76
C SER A 89 -1.97 8.21 3.75
N SER A 90 -1.28 8.28 4.87
CA SER A 90 -0.01 9.01 4.93
C SER A 90 1.10 8.11 4.40
N ILE A 91 1.91 8.64 3.49
CA ILE A 91 3.14 7.99 3.02
C ILE A 91 4.15 7.77 4.16
N TYR A 92 4.05 8.57 5.23
CA TYR A 92 4.91 8.43 6.41
C TYR A 92 4.53 7.25 7.32
N ASN A 93 3.43 6.55 7.03
CA ASN A 93 2.94 5.44 7.81
C ASN A 93 2.98 4.10 7.05
N HIS A 94 3.84 3.99 6.03
CA HIS A 94 3.89 2.80 5.17
C HIS A 94 4.13 1.51 5.99
N HIS A 95 5.17 1.46 6.78
CA HIS A 95 5.47 0.31 7.64
C HIS A 95 4.41 0.08 8.73
N LEU A 96 3.79 1.13 9.25
CA LEU A 96 2.68 0.99 10.19
C LEU A 96 1.50 0.23 9.56
N TYR A 97 1.21 0.45 8.28
CA TYR A 97 0.15 -0.30 7.59
C TYR A 97 0.50 -1.78 7.43
N HIS A 98 1.76 -2.11 7.14
CA HIS A 98 2.22 -3.49 7.13
C HIS A 98 2.10 -4.14 8.51
N ALA A 99 2.48 -3.43 9.58
CA ALA A 99 2.32 -3.90 10.94
C ALA A 99 0.85 -4.14 11.30
N TYR A 100 -0.06 -3.25 10.93
CA TYR A 100 -1.50 -3.45 11.11
C TYR A 100 -2.02 -4.68 10.37
N CYS A 101 -1.55 -4.96 9.15
CA CYS A 101 -1.91 -6.18 8.45
C CYS A 101 -1.53 -7.42 9.25
N ALA A 102 -0.29 -7.49 9.77
CA ALA A 102 0.17 -8.61 10.58
C ALA A 102 -0.64 -8.76 11.88
N LEU A 103 -0.88 -7.65 12.58
CA LEU A 103 -1.64 -7.64 13.84
C LEU A 103 -3.10 -8.06 13.65
N THR A 104 -3.70 -7.77 12.48
CA THR A 104 -5.10 -8.13 12.20
C THR A 104 -5.27 -9.57 11.75
N TRP A 105 -4.23 -10.21 11.20
CA TRP A 105 -4.29 -11.59 10.71
C TRP A 105 -3.91 -12.62 11.77
N GLY A 106 -3.10 -12.22 12.74
CA GLY A 106 -2.59 -13.12 13.78
C GLY A 106 -3.27 -12.90 15.13
N THR A 107 -3.89 -13.92 15.69
CA THR A 107 -4.34 -13.87 17.07
C THR A 107 -3.13 -13.93 18.02
N GLY A 108 -3.00 -12.92 18.89
CA GLY A 108 -1.94 -12.88 19.89
C GLY A 108 -0.58 -12.36 19.42
N ILE A 109 -0.47 -11.86 18.20
CA ILE A 109 0.74 -11.14 17.74
C ILE A 109 0.84 -9.81 18.49
N LYS A 110 1.93 -9.63 19.24
CA LYS A 110 2.19 -8.37 19.96
C LYS A 110 3.30 -7.55 19.32
N ASN A 111 4.24 -8.20 18.66
CA ASN A 111 5.38 -7.55 18.03
C ASN A 111 5.42 -7.89 16.53
N THR A 112 5.70 -6.91 15.70
CA THR A 112 5.80 -7.07 14.26
C THR A 112 7.06 -6.40 13.75
N LEU A 113 7.92 -7.17 13.11
CA LEU A 113 9.03 -6.63 12.32
C LEU A 113 8.55 -6.44 10.88
N VAL A 114 8.69 -5.24 10.38
CA VAL A 114 8.47 -4.91 8.96
C VAL A 114 9.84 -4.71 8.33
N ALA A 115 10.15 -5.47 7.29
CA ALA A 115 11.33 -5.29 6.46
C ALA A 115 10.88 -5.05 5.02
N ASP A 116 11.28 -3.91 4.45
CA ASP A 116 10.89 -3.49 3.11
C ASP A 116 12.09 -2.84 2.41
N GLY A 117 12.10 -2.86 1.08
CA GLY A 117 13.13 -2.18 0.29
C GLY A 117 13.09 -0.67 0.45
N ALA A 118 11.88 -0.10 0.55
CA ALA A 118 11.64 1.31 0.78
C ALA A 118 10.30 1.56 1.48
N GLY A 119 10.36 1.94 2.73
CA GLY A 119 9.20 2.36 3.52
C GLY A 119 8.93 3.85 3.46
N ALA A 120 8.59 4.44 4.58
CA ALA A 120 8.29 5.86 4.70
C ALA A 120 9.54 6.74 4.56
N LEU A 121 9.35 7.97 4.10
CA LEU A 121 10.37 9.01 4.22
C LEU A 121 10.37 9.53 5.66
N LEU A 122 11.47 9.31 6.35
CA LEU A 122 11.68 9.86 7.67
C LEU A 122 12.24 11.29 7.52
N ASN A 123 11.45 12.26 7.89
CA ASN A 123 11.86 13.66 7.82
C ASN A 123 12.63 14.03 9.10
N ASN A 124 13.95 13.93 9.08
CA ASN A 124 14.82 14.56 10.07
C ASN A 124 15.41 15.80 9.43
N SER A 125 14.99 16.94 9.87
CA SER A 125 15.30 18.35 9.57
C SER A 125 16.30 18.72 8.46
N ASN A 126 17.19 17.86 7.99
CA ASN A 126 18.14 18.13 6.91
C ASN A 126 18.53 16.92 6.07
N THR A 127 18.02 15.72 6.33
CA THR A 127 18.33 14.52 5.54
C THR A 127 17.08 13.67 5.37
N PHE A 128 16.76 13.33 4.12
CA PHE A 128 15.72 12.35 3.83
C PHE A 128 16.29 10.95 4.12
N LYS A 129 15.83 10.33 5.18
CA LYS A 129 16.09 8.90 5.41
C LYS A 129 14.89 8.10 4.96
N ILE A 130 15.13 7.00 4.28
CA ILE A 130 14.09 6.03 3.90
C ILE A 130 14.02 4.99 5.02
N GLU A 131 12.84 4.79 5.56
CA GLU A 131 12.56 3.70 6.49
C GLU A 131 12.70 2.37 5.75
N ARG A 132 13.51 1.45 6.25
CA ARG A 132 13.73 0.14 5.64
C ARG A 132 13.22 -0.99 6.51
N GLU A 133 13.54 -0.96 7.78
CA GLU A 133 13.04 -1.90 8.78
C GLU A 133 12.43 -1.15 9.95
N SER A 134 11.36 -1.70 10.50
CA SER A 134 10.68 -1.11 11.65
C SER A 134 10.11 -2.20 12.56
N LEU A 135 10.38 -2.06 13.84
CA LEU A 135 9.78 -2.91 14.86
C LEU A 135 8.58 -2.17 15.48
N TYR A 136 7.47 -2.85 15.56
CA TYR A 136 6.28 -2.39 16.26
C TYR A 136 5.94 -3.32 17.41
N SER A 137 5.65 -2.75 18.58
CA SER A 137 5.00 -3.46 19.69
C SER A 137 3.55 -2.98 19.74
N GLU A 138 2.63 -3.87 19.39
CA GLU A 138 1.27 -3.48 19.05
C GLU A 138 1.28 -2.36 17.97
N THR A 139 0.84 -1.15 18.30
CA THR A 139 0.86 0.01 17.38
C THR A 139 2.00 0.99 17.66
N LYS A 140 2.82 0.68 18.67
CA LYS A 140 3.94 1.54 19.06
C LYS A 140 5.16 1.25 18.22
N HIS A 141 5.59 2.22 17.45
CA HIS A 141 6.82 2.17 16.68
C HIS A 141 8.03 2.20 17.61
N ILE A 142 8.91 1.20 17.49
CA ILE A 142 10.15 1.08 18.28
C ILE A 142 11.34 1.28 17.39
N VAL A 143 11.39 1.93 16.40
CA VAL A 143 12.44 2.15 15.39
C VAL A 143 13.58 1.13 15.43
N THR A 144 13.92 0.60 14.27
CA THR A 144 15.23 0.01 14.03
C THR A 144 15.96 0.91 13.03
N GLU A 145 17.08 1.45 13.45
CA GLU A 145 17.94 2.20 12.56
C GLU A 145 18.78 1.22 11.71
N GLU A 146 18.92 1.54 10.42
CA GLU A 146 20.01 1.10 9.53
C GLU A 146 20.16 -0.40 9.23
N ASN A 147 19.29 -1.28 9.66
CA ASN A 147 19.26 -2.62 9.09
C ASN A 147 18.93 -2.50 7.59
N LYS A 148 19.54 -3.35 6.78
CA LYS A 148 19.44 -3.28 5.32
C LYS A 148 18.84 -4.55 4.74
N ILE A 149 18.06 -5.30 5.51
CA ILE A 149 17.54 -6.61 5.10
C ILE A 149 16.76 -6.49 3.79
N GLY A 150 15.83 -5.53 3.71
CA GLY A 150 15.06 -5.32 2.49
C GLY A 150 15.94 -4.88 1.31
N PHE A 151 16.93 -4.03 1.55
CA PHE A 151 17.87 -3.59 0.53
C PHE A 151 18.80 -4.72 0.06
N GLU A 152 19.35 -5.50 0.99
CA GLU A 152 20.18 -6.66 0.65
C GLU A 152 19.40 -7.69 -0.15
N TYR A 153 18.12 -7.87 0.16
CA TYR A 153 17.22 -8.74 -0.58
C TYR A 153 16.99 -8.23 -2.01
N GLU A 154 16.79 -6.92 -2.20
CA GLU A 154 16.68 -6.29 -3.52
C GLU A 154 17.98 -6.43 -4.33
N GLU A 155 19.12 -6.17 -3.72
CA GLU A 155 20.44 -6.28 -4.37
C GLU A 155 20.73 -7.74 -4.77
N PHE A 156 20.41 -8.69 -3.90
CA PHE A 156 20.51 -10.11 -4.23
C PHE A 156 19.60 -10.46 -5.41
N THR A 157 18.35 -10.00 -5.38
CA THR A 157 17.38 -10.24 -6.45
C THR A 157 17.87 -9.67 -7.78
N LYS A 158 18.36 -8.43 -7.77
CA LYS A 158 18.90 -7.76 -8.95
C LYS A 158 20.11 -8.51 -9.52
N LYS A 159 21.03 -8.94 -8.66
CA LYS A 159 22.23 -9.67 -9.05
C LYS A 159 21.93 -11.00 -9.74
N HIS A 160 20.91 -11.73 -9.26
CA HIS A 160 20.63 -13.08 -9.76
C HIS A 160 19.53 -13.13 -10.83
N PHE A 161 18.65 -12.15 -10.88
CA PHE A 161 17.52 -12.10 -11.81
C PHE A 161 17.49 -10.86 -12.69
N GLU A 162 18.53 -10.01 -12.62
CA GLU A 162 18.71 -8.79 -13.43
C GLU A 162 17.55 -7.78 -13.31
N ASN A 163 16.61 -8.01 -12.38
CA ASN A 163 15.43 -7.17 -12.20
C ASN A 163 14.99 -7.16 -10.73
N ILE A 164 14.98 -6.00 -10.11
CA ILE A 164 14.53 -5.81 -8.72
C ILE A 164 13.08 -6.27 -8.49
N HIS A 165 12.23 -6.23 -9.52
CA HIS A 165 10.85 -6.69 -9.43
C HIS A 165 10.68 -8.22 -9.46
N SER A 166 11.78 -8.97 -9.52
CA SER A 166 11.79 -10.44 -9.48
C SER A 166 11.84 -11.01 -8.05
N CYS A 167 11.49 -10.25 -7.03
CA CYS A 167 11.52 -10.66 -5.62
C CYS A 167 10.78 -11.98 -5.35
N GLY A 168 9.68 -12.22 -6.06
CA GLY A 168 8.97 -13.50 -5.97
C GLY A 168 9.79 -14.71 -6.42
N LYS A 169 10.72 -14.53 -7.37
CA LYS A 169 11.65 -15.60 -7.79
C LYS A 169 12.70 -15.86 -6.71
N THR A 170 13.21 -14.80 -6.07
CA THR A 170 14.14 -14.93 -4.94
C THR A 170 13.49 -15.70 -3.79
N MET A 171 12.23 -15.38 -3.45
CA MET A 171 11.47 -16.11 -2.43
C MET A 171 11.24 -17.59 -2.78
N ALA A 172 11.03 -17.90 -4.05
CA ALA A 172 10.86 -19.28 -4.49
C ALA A 172 12.18 -20.07 -4.55
N TRP A 173 13.32 -19.39 -4.49
CA TRP A 173 14.66 -19.99 -4.56
C TRP A 173 15.26 -20.25 -3.17
N SER A 174 14.75 -19.59 -2.14
CA SER A 174 15.15 -19.80 -0.74
C SER A 174 14.42 -20.98 -0.11
#